data_10b9da7d66c4a688e6165bc97bc8eba6
#
_entry.id   10b9da7d66c4a688e6165bc97bc8eba6
#
_cell.length_a   1.000
_cell.length_b   1.000
_cell.length_c   1.000
_cell.angle_alpha   90.00
_cell.angle_beta   90.00
_cell.angle_gamma   90.00
#
_symmetry.space_group_name_H-M   'P 1'
#
loop_
_entity.id
_entity.type
_entity.pdbx_description
1 polymer ?
#
loop_
_entity_poly.entity_id
_entity_poly.type
_entity_poly.pdbx_seq_one_letter_code
_entity_poly.pdbx_strand_id
1 'polypeptide(L)'
;MSTSAPPTGGPDIELEIGGMTCASCANRIEKKLNKLDGVAATVNYATEKAKVTVPAGYDPSLLVAEVEKTGYTAALPKPKDTTANTSETEAGEEEDSELTSLRHRLIGAIVLTVPVIAMAMIPALQFTYWQWASLALAAPVIIWGAWPFHKAAWTNLKHGAATMDTLISMGTSVALLWSLYALFLGTAGTPGMTHPFEFTIAPSDGAANIYLEVGAGVTMFILAGRYFEKRSKRQAGAALRALLELSLIHISEPTRPRL
;
A
#
# COMPACT_ATOMS: atom_id res chain seq x y z
N MET A 1 -8.11 -34.86 1.74
CA MET A 1 -6.86 -34.10 1.61
C MET A 1 -6.05 -34.78 0.52
N SER A 2 -6.24 -34.35 -0.75
CA SER A 2 -5.45 -34.88 -1.86
C SER A 2 -4.25 -33.96 -2.06
N THR A 3 -3.10 -34.40 -1.59
CA THR A 3 -1.80 -33.82 -1.94
C THR A 3 -1.47 -34.27 -3.36
N SER A 4 -1.87 -33.48 -4.36
CA SER A 4 -1.33 -33.66 -5.70
C SER A 4 0.13 -33.25 -5.70
N ALA A 5 1.01 -34.17 -6.10
CA ALA A 5 2.44 -33.88 -6.29
C ALA A 5 2.61 -32.68 -7.24
N PRO A 6 3.65 -31.85 -7.02
CA PRO A 6 3.91 -30.73 -7.93
C PRO A 6 4.12 -31.27 -9.36
N PRO A 7 3.59 -30.59 -10.39
CA PRO A 7 3.77 -31.01 -11.78
C PRO A 7 5.27 -30.94 -12.12
N THR A 8 5.89 -32.08 -12.36
CA THR A 8 7.27 -32.18 -12.82
C THR A 8 7.31 -31.93 -14.33
N GLY A 9 7.80 -30.75 -14.76
CA GLY A 9 8.28 -30.58 -16.13
C GLY A 9 7.44 -29.74 -17.10
N GLY A 10 6.53 -28.88 -16.62
CA GLY A 10 5.86 -27.90 -17.47
C GLY A 10 6.63 -26.58 -17.62
N PRO A 11 6.25 -25.70 -18.58
CA PRO A 11 6.88 -24.38 -18.72
C PRO A 11 6.61 -23.50 -17.51
N ASP A 12 7.62 -22.73 -17.11
CA ASP A 12 7.49 -21.70 -16.10
C ASP A 12 7.00 -20.40 -16.75
N ILE A 13 5.92 -19.84 -16.22
CA ILE A 13 5.38 -18.55 -16.61
C ILE A 13 5.61 -17.57 -15.47
N GLU A 14 6.19 -16.42 -15.78
CA GLU A 14 6.32 -15.31 -14.84
C GLU A 14 5.14 -14.34 -15.06
N LEU A 15 4.51 -13.88 -14.00
CA LEU A 15 3.48 -12.85 -14.03
C LEU A 15 3.94 -11.65 -13.21
N GLU A 16 3.72 -10.45 -13.72
CA GLU A 16 3.83 -9.22 -12.94
C GLU A 16 2.49 -8.92 -12.28
N ILE A 17 2.51 -8.73 -10.96
CA ILE A 17 1.28 -8.57 -10.16
C ILE A 17 1.26 -7.21 -9.51
N GLY A 18 0.30 -6.38 -9.94
CA GLY A 18 0.09 -5.06 -9.34
C GLY A 18 -1.00 -5.05 -8.25
N GLY A 19 -0.93 -4.06 -7.36
CA GLY A 19 -1.93 -3.84 -6.31
C GLY A 19 -1.70 -4.63 -5.01
N MET A 20 -0.59 -5.36 -4.88
CA MET A 20 -0.23 -6.00 -3.61
C MET A 20 0.25 -4.96 -2.61
N THR A 21 -0.42 -4.89 -1.46
CA THR A 21 -0.09 -3.92 -0.40
C THR A 21 0.61 -4.54 0.81
N CYS A 22 0.65 -5.87 0.90
CA CYS A 22 1.26 -6.60 2.01
C CYS A 22 1.53 -8.07 1.66
N ALA A 23 2.33 -8.76 2.46
CA ALA A 23 2.65 -10.18 2.28
C ALA A 23 1.41 -11.10 2.32
N SER A 24 0.34 -10.71 3.04
CA SER A 24 -0.91 -11.48 3.05
C SER A 24 -1.64 -11.43 1.70
N CYS A 25 -1.46 -10.37 0.92
CA CYS A 25 -1.96 -10.25 -0.45
C CYS A 25 -1.27 -11.28 -1.36
N ALA A 26 0.07 -11.37 -1.30
CA ALA A 26 0.85 -12.35 -2.06
C ALA A 26 0.43 -13.79 -1.72
N ASN A 27 0.31 -14.11 -0.45
CA ASN A 27 -0.12 -15.43 0.03
C ASN A 27 -1.53 -15.81 -0.45
N ARG A 28 -2.42 -14.81 -0.55
CA ARG A 28 -3.78 -15.00 -1.07
C ARG A 28 -3.78 -15.32 -2.55
N ILE A 29 -3.01 -14.60 -3.36
CA ILE A 29 -2.87 -14.83 -4.79
C ILE A 29 -2.26 -16.23 -5.02
N GLU A 30 -1.18 -16.54 -4.31
CA GLU A 30 -0.51 -17.83 -4.36
C GLU A 30 -1.49 -18.99 -4.07
N LYS A 31 -2.28 -18.89 -2.98
CA LYS A 31 -3.30 -19.88 -2.65
C LYS A 31 -4.40 -20.02 -3.71
N LYS A 32 -4.72 -18.95 -4.42
CA LYS A 32 -5.73 -18.98 -5.47
C LYS A 32 -5.19 -19.62 -6.74
N LEU A 33 -3.98 -19.27 -7.17
CA LEU A 33 -3.31 -19.87 -8.31
C LEU A 33 -3.07 -21.38 -8.09
N ASN A 34 -2.64 -21.77 -6.88
CA ASN A 34 -2.43 -23.17 -6.51
C ASN A 34 -3.74 -24.00 -6.35
N LYS A 35 -4.92 -23.40 -6.51
CA LYS A 35 -6.19 -24.12 -6.60
C LYS A 35 -6.54 -24.54 -8.02
N LEU A 36 -5.84 -24.03 -9.02
CA LEU A 36 -6.02 -24.42 -10.42
C LEU A 36 -5.36 -25.78 -10.64
N ASP A 37 -6.03 -26.65 -11.40
CA ASP A 37 -5.55 -28.00 -11.64
C ASP A 37 -4.23 -28.02 -12.41
N GLY A 38 -3.21 -28.69 -11.83
CA GLY A 38 -1.89 -28.81 -12.43
C GLY A 38 -1.02 -27.55 -12.36
N VAL A 39 -1.43 -26.51 -11.62
CA VAL A 39 -0.69 -25.27 -11.46
C VAL A 39 0.06 -25.25 -10.13
N ALA A 40 1.36 -24.90 -10.18
CA ALA A 40 2.17 -24.61 -8.99
C ALA A 40 2.70 -23.19 -9.08
N ALA A 41 2.28 -22.33 -8.16
CA ALA A 41 2.63 -20.92 -8.15
C ALA A 41 3.33 -20.53 -6.85
N THR A 42 4.32 -19.65 -6.96
CA THR A 42 4.97 -18.95 -5.85
C THR A 42 4.95 -17.45 -6.13
N VAL A 43 4.44 -16.68 -5.18
CA VAL A 43 4.29 -15.22 -5.32
C VAL A 43 5.27 -14.51 -4.40
N ASN A 44 6.11 -13.67 -4.99
CA ASN A 44 7.07 -12.86 -4.26
C ASN A 44 6.56 -11.42 -4.12
N TYR A 45 6.22 -11.03 -2.89
CA TYR A 45 5.75 -9.68 -2.57
C TYR A 45 6.82 -8.60 -2.82
N ALA A 46 8.11 -8.91 -2.60
CA ALA A 46 9.17 -7.91 -2.73
C ALA A 46 9.47 -7.53 -4.18
N THR A 47 9.34 -8.49 -5.10
CA THR A 47 9.56 -8.30 -6.54
C THR A 47 8.28 -8.05 -7.31
N GLU A 48 7.12 -8.17 -6.66
CA GLU A 48 5.79 -8.06 -7.25
C GLU A 48 5.55 -9.03 -8.42
N LYS A 49 6.23 -10.21 -8.37
CA LYS A 49 6.19 -11.24 -9.40
C LYS A 49 5.66 -12.56 -8.86
N ALA A 50 4.93 -13.28 -9.71
CA ALA A 50 4.58 -14.67 -9.47
C ALA A 50 5.30 -15.56 -10.49
N LYS A 51 5.96 -16.61 -9.98
CA LYS A 51 6.47 -17.71 -10.80
C LYS A 51 5.45 -18.83 -10.75
N VAL A 52 4.95 -19.22 -11.92
CA VAL A 52 3.89 -20.21 -12.07
C VAL A 52 4.33 -21.33 -13.01
N THR A 53 4.41 -22.55 -12.50
CA THR A 53 4.65 -23.74 -13.30
C THR A 53 3.30 -24.32 -13.73
N VAL A 54 3.11 -24.53 -15.03
CA VAL A 54 1.84 -24.97 -15.61
C VAL A 54 2.03 -26.20 -16.50
N PRO A 55 0.99 -27.01 -16.76
CA PRO A 55 1.05 -28.10 -17.73
C PRO A 55 1.35 -27.60 -19.15
N ALA A 56 1.92 -28.46 -20.01
CA ALA A 56 2.16 -28.12 -21.40
C ALA A 56 0.84 -27.80 -22.13
N GLY A 57 0.82 -26.65 -22.83
CA GLY A 57 -0.38 -26.16 -23.53
C GLY A 57 -1.40 -25.42 -22.68
N TYR A 58 -1.04 -25.05 -21.43
CA TYR A 58 -1.89 -24.23 -20.56
C TYR A 58 -2.01 -22.81 -21.10
N ASP A 59 -3.22 -22.24 -21.09
CA ASP A 59 -3.46 -20.86 -21.52
C ASP A 59 -3.09 -19.87 -20.41
N PRO A 60 -2.05 -19.03 -20.60
CA PRO A 60 -1.64 -18.04 -19.60
C PRO A 60 -2.71 -17.00 -19.24
N SER A 61 -3.67 -16.76 -20.13
CA SER A 61 -4.76 -15.80 -19.89
C SER A 61 -5.66 -16.22 -18.72
N LEU A 62 -5.76 -17.52 -18.45
CA LEU A 62 -6.52 -18.05 -17.30
C LEU A 62 -5.87 -17.68 -15.96
N LEU A 63 -4.53 -17.61 -15.91
CA LEU A 63 -3.80 -17.18 -14.72
C LEU A 63 -4.06 -15.71 -14.44
N VAL A 64 -4.00 -14.87 -15.47
CA VAL A 64 -4.30 -13.43 -15.37
C VAL A 64 -5.73 -13.23 -14.88
N ALA A 65 -6.71 -13.90 -15.50
CA ALA A 65 -8.10 -13.81 -15.11
C ALA A 65 -8.36 -14.27 -13.66
N GLU A 66 -7.63 -15.28 -13.16
CA GLU A 66 -7.79 -15.76 -11.79
C GLU A 66 -7.20 -14.74 -10.78
N VAL A 67 -6.08 -14.09 -11.10
CA VAL A 67 -5.53 -13.01 -10.28
C VAL A 67 -6.48 -11.81 -10.25
N GLU A 68 -7.03 -11.41 -11.40
CA GLU A 68 -7.99 -10.30 -11.52
C GLU A 68 -9.29 -10.56 -10.74
N LYS A 69 -9.80 -11.79 -10.73
CA LYS A 69 -10.95 -12.19 -9.89
C LYS A 69 -10.69 -11.99 -8.40
N THR A 70 -9.44 -11.98 -7.97
CA THR A 70 -9.09 -11.71 -6.57
C THR A 70 -8.89 -10.23 -6.25
N GLY A 71 -9.06 -9.34 -7.25
CA GLY A 71 -9.00 -7.89 -7.11
C GLY A 71 -7.61 -7.29 -7.29
N TYR A 72 -6.66 -8.06 -7.86
CA TYR A 72 -5.33 -7.61 -8.22
C TYR A 72 -5.18 -7.52 -9.74
N THR A 73 -4.17 -6.79 -10.21
CA THR A 73 -3.84 -6.77 -11.63
C THR A 73 -2.73 -7.76 -11.91
N ALA A 74 -2.78 -8.44 -13.05
CA ALA A 74 -1.70 -9.30 -13.50
C ALA A 74 -1.41 -9.03 -14.97
N ALA A 75 -0.13 -9.04 -15.34
CA ALA A 75 0.33 -8.94 -16.71
C ALA A 75 1.35 -10.04 -17.00
N LEU A 76 1.29 -10.57 -18.22
CA LEU A 76 2.37 -11.42 -18.74
C LEU A 76 3.56 -10.52 -19.06
N PRO A 77 4.79 -10.93 -18.72
CA PRO A 77 5.98 -10.20 -19.16
C PRO A 77 5.95 -10.09 -20.67
N LYS A 78 6.10 -8.90 -21.20
CA LYS A 78 6.27 -8.70 -22.63
C LYS A 78 7.49 -9.50 -23.09
N PRO A 79 7.43 -10.23 -24.22
CA PRO A 79 8.60 -10.91 -24.77
C PRO A 79 9.76 -9.90 -24.84
N LYS A 80 10.94 -10.32 -24.42
CA LYS A 80 12.17 -9.52 -24.58
C LYS A 80 12.53 -9.48 -26.07
N ASP A 81 11.77 -8.73 -26.85
CA ASP A 81 12.25 -8.28 -28.14
C ASP A 81 13.41 -7.32 -27.90
N THR A 82 14.42 -7.42 -28.72
CA THR A 82 15.75 -6.81 -28.65
C THR A 82 15.78 -5.26 -28.60
N THR A 83 14.68 -4.61 -28.30
CA THR A 83 14.53 -3.19 -27.97
C THR A 83 14.34 -2.98 -26.45
N ALA A 84 15.23 -3.58 -25.66
CA ALA A 84 15.15 -3.67 -24.18
C ALA A 84 15.14 -2.30 -23.45
N ASN A 85 15.38 -1.19 -24.10
CA ASN A 85 15.45 0.12 -23.45
C ASN A 85 14.11 0.80 -23.18
N THR A 86 13.02 0.44 -23.91
CA THR A 86 11.76 1.19 -23.78
C THR A 86 10.88 0.64 -22.66
N SER A 87 10.85 -0.70 -22.43
CA SER A 87 9.98 -1.30 -21.43
C SER A 87 10.52 -1.15 -19.98
N GLU A 88 11.84 -1.12 -19.80
CA GLU A 88 12.46 -0.84 -18.51
C GLU A 88 12.34 0.64 -18.11
N THR A 89 12.32 1.53 -19.11
CA THR A 89 12.10 2.97 -18.90
C THR A 89 10.65 3.24 -18.47
N GLU A 90 9.65 2.62 -19.12
CA GLU A 90 8.24 2.79 -18.78
C GLU A 90 7.92 2.28 -17.35
N ALA A 91 8.41 1.10 -16.98
CA ALA A 91 8.24 0.56 -15.63
C ALA A 91 8.94 1.42 -14.55
N GLY A 92 10.11 1.94 -14.86
CA GLY A 92 10.84 2.87 -13.99
C GLY A 92 10.12 4.21 -13.83
N GLU A 93 9.51 4.73 -14.90
CA GLU A 93 8.75 5.99 -14.89
C GLU A 93 7.44 5.86 -14.10
N GLU A 94 6.74 4.71 -14.17
CA GLU A 94 5.55 4.43 -13.36
C GLU A 94 5.89 4.34 -11.88
N GLU A 95 6.97 3.64 -11.50
CA GLU A 95 7.45 3.57 -10.12
C GLU A 95 7.87 4.95 -9.57
N ASP A 96 8.51 5.78 -10.41
CA ASP A 96 8.89 7.15 -10.04
C ASP A 96 7.69 8.07 -9.86
N SER A 97 6.70 7.94 -10.71
CA SER A 97 5.44 8.68 -10.62
C SER A 97 4.68 8.33 -9.35
N GLU A 98 4.61 7.05 -9.00
CA GLU A 98 3.93 6.57 -7.79
C GLU A 98 4.66 7.02 -6.51
N LEU A 99 5.98 6.92 -6.47
CA LEU A 99 6.80 7.39 -5.35
C LEU A 99 6.67 8.92 -5.17
N THR A 100 6.64 9.67 -6.27
CA THR A 100 6.44 11.12 -6.27
C THR A 100 5.05 11.48 -5.75
N SER A 101 4.01 10.77 -6.18
CA SER A 101 2.65 10.94 -5.67
C SER A 101 2.54 10.68 -4.17
N LEU A 102 3.15 9.59 -3.68
CA LEU A 102 3.21 9.29 -2.25
C LEU A 102 3.96 10.37 -1.46
N ARG A 103 5.07 10.88 -2.00
CA ARG A 103 5.84 11.97 -1.38
C ARG A 103 4.99 13.24 -1.23
N HIS A 104 4.28 13.65 -2.28
CA HIS A 104 3.42 14.83 -2.22
C HIS A 104 2.29 14.66 -1.20
N ARG A 105 1.65 13.49 -1.17
CA ARG A 105 0.62 13.18 -0.15
C ARG A 105 1.19 13.19 1.26
N LEU A 106 2.38 12.64 1.45
CA LEU A 106 3.05 12.64 2.75
C LEU A 106 3.39 14.06 3.23
N ILE A 107 3.98 14.88 2.36
CA ILE A 107 4.30 16.28 2.69
C ILE A 107 3.03 17.05 3.03
N GLY A 108 1.98 16.92 2.23
CA GLY A 108 0.68 17.53 2.51
C GLY A 108 0.08 17.06 3.83
N ALA A 109 0.14 15.74 4.09
CA ALA A 109 -0.32 15.18 5.35
C ALA A 109 0.47 15.72 6.56
N ILE A 110 1.79 15.84 6.48
CA ILE A 110 2.64 16.38 7.56
C ILE A 110 2.27 17.85 7.82
N VAL A 111 2.22 18.68 6.77
CA VAL A 111 1.93 20.12 6.89
C VAL A 111 0.56 20.38 7.52
N LEU A 112 -0.43 19.55 7.22
CA LEU A 112 -1.79 19.72 7.75
C LEU A 112 -1.97 19.05 9.12
N THR A 113 -1.33 17.91 9.37
CA THR A 113 -1.51 17.14 10.61
C THR A 113 -0.75 17.74 11.79
N VAL A 114 0.46 18.28 11.56
CA VAL A 114 1.28 18.85 12.64
C VAL A 114 0.54 19.99 13.37
N PRO A 115 -0.09 20.96 12.72
CA PRO A 115 -0.91 21.97 13.40
C PRO A 115 -2.10 21.37 14.14
N VAL A 116 -2.76 20.34 13.59
CA VAL A 116 -3.90 19.67 14.27
C VAL A 116 -3.44 19.04 15.58
N ILE A 117 -2.35 18.30 15.56
CA ILE A 117 -1.78 17.68 16.77
C ILE A 117 -1.33 18.76 17.76
N ALA A 118 -0.69 19.83 17.28
CA ALA A 118 -0.26 20.94 18.14
C ALA A 118 -1.45 21.61 18.85
N MET A 119 -2.55 21.88 18.15
CA MET A 119 -3.77 22.45 18.74
C MET A 119 -4.44 21.48 19.72
N ALA A 120 -4.40 20.17 19.45
CA ALA A 120 -4.97 19.17 20.35
C ALA A 120 -4.14 19.01 21.65
N MET A 121 -2.81 19.12 21.56
CA MET A 121 -1.91 18.86 22.71
C MET A 121 -1.52 20.10 23.50
N ILE A 122 -1.54 21.29 22.89
CA ILE A 122 -1.09 22.54 23.53
C ILE A 122 -2.28 23.45 23.80
N PRO A 123 -2.77 23.54 25.05
CA PRO A 123 -3.93 24.38 25.39
C PRO A 123 -3.78 25.87 25.00
N ALA A 124 -2.54 26.38 24.99
CA ALA A 124 -2.26 27.76 24.58
C ALA A 124 -2.55 28.05 23.09
N LEU A 125 -2.63 27.02 22.25
CA LEU A 125 -3.00 27.12 20.83
C LEU A 125 -4.49 26.92 20.58
N GLN A 126 -5.27 26.64 21.62
CA GLN A 126 -6.71 26.42 21.53
C GLN A 126 -7.45 27.79 21.55
N PHE A 127 -7.66 28.37 20.39
CA PHE A 127 -8.48 29.58 20.24
C PHE A 127 -9.98 29.24 20.13
N THR A 128 -10.86 30.24 20.13
CA THR A 128 -12.32 30.08 20.27
C THR A 128 -12.96 29.06 19.31
N TYR A 129 -12.39 28.83 18.11
CA TYR A 129 -12.91 27.92 17.08
C TYR A 129 -11.86 26.88 16.62
N TRP A 130 -10.93 26.53 17.48
CA TRP A 130 -9.84 25.60 17.14
C TRP A 130 -10.32 24.24 16.65
N GLN A 131 -11.47 23.74 17.14
CA GLN A 131 -12.06 22.47 16.74
C GLN A 131 -12.47 22.47 15.27
N TRP A 132 -13.05 23.58 14.81
CA TRP A 132 -13.43 23.76 13.40
C TRP A 132 -12.22 23.92 12.48
N ALA A 133 -11.17 24.62 12.96
CA ALA A 133 -9.91 24.70 12.27
C ALA A 133 -9.24 23.30 12.16
N SER A 134 -9.27 22.51 13.25
CA SER A 134 -8.80 21.14 13.25
C SER A 134 -9.55 20.27 12.25
N LEU A 135 -10.86 20.39 12.13
CA LEU A 135 -11.66 19.70 11.13
C LEU A 135 -11.23 20.10 9.70
N ALA A 136 -11.11 21.41 9.45
CA ALA A 136 -10.73 21.91 8.12
C ALA A 136 -9.33 21.41 7.67
N LEU A 137 -8.41 21.21 8.61
CA LEU A 137 -7.07 20.71 8.34
C LEU A 137 -7.01 19.17 8.29
N ALA A 138 -7.73 18.48 9.17
CA ALA A 138 -7.70 17.02 9.26
C ALA A 138 -8.51 16.34 8.15
N ALA A 139 -9.65 16.89 7.74
CA ALA A 139 -10.51 16.29 6.73
C ALA A 139 -9.79 16.04 5.38
N PRO A 140 -9.01 16.98 4.82
CA PRO A 140 -8.23 16.72 3.62
C PRO A 140 -7.21 15.59 3.79
N VAL A 141 -6.59 15.46 4.97
CA VAL A 141 -5.64 14.39 5.26
C VAL A 141 -6.33 13.04 5.27
N ILE A 142 -7.45 12.93 5.96
CA ILE A 142 -8.19 11.67 6.10
C ILE A 142 -8.85 11.26 4.78
N ILE A 143 -9.37 12.21 3.99
CA ILE A 143 -10.07 11.91 2.74
C ILE A 143 -9.07 11.75 1.57
N TRP A 144 -8.30 12.81 1.26
CA TRP A 144 -7.39 12.81 0.11
C TRP A 144 -6.05 12.11 0.41
N GLY A 145 -5.46 12.35 1.58
CA GLY A 145 -4.22 11.70 1.99
C GLY A 145 -4.39 10.19 2.10
N ALA A 146 -5.46 9.72 2.74
CA ALA A 146 -5.77 8.30 2.91
C ALA A 146 -6.44 7.65 1.68
N TRP A 147 -6.66 8.38 0.57
CA TRP A 147 -7.37 7.87 -0.61
C TRP A 147 -6.84 6.53 -1.15
N PRO A 148 -5.52 6.30 -1.26
CA PRO A 148 -5.00 5.00 -1.68
C PRO A 148 -5.48 3.85 -0.79
N PHE A 149 -5.54 4.06 0.53
CA PHE A 149 -6.00 3.07 1.50
C PHE A 149 -7.50 2.83 1.38
N HIS A 150 -8.30 3.88 1.20
CA HIS A 150 -9.75 3.75 1.00
C HIS A 150 -10.07 2.98 -0.29
N LYS A 151 -9.35 3.27 -1.39
CA LYS A 151 -9.50 2.55 -2.66
C LYS A 151 -9.12 1.08 -2.51
N ALA A 152 -7.97 0.78 -1.89
CA ALA A 152 -7.53 -0.59 -1.66
C ALA A 152 -8.48 -1.36 -0.72
N ALA A 153 -8.94 -0.72 0.36
CA ALA A 153 -9.92 -1.28 1.28
C ALA A 153 -11.22 -1.66 0.58
N TRP A 154 -11.75 -0.75 -0.24
CA TRP A 154 -12.97 -0.99 -1.01
C TRP A 154 -12.85 -2.14 -1.99
N THR A 155 -11.73 -2.18 -2.73
CA THR A 155 -11.46 -3.26 -3.68
C THR A 155 -11.35 -4.61 -2.96
N ASN A 156 -10.61 -4.69 -1.87
CA ASN A 156 -10.48 -5.92 -1.10
C ASN A 156 -11.80 -6.36 -0.46
N LEU A 157 -12.58 -5.42 0.05
CA LEU A 157 -13.88 -5.71 0.69
C LEU A 157 -14.88 -6.28 -0.32
N LYS A 158 -14.92 -5.79 -1.57
CA LYS A 158 -15.74 -6.36 -2.64
C LYS A 158 -15.43 -7.84 -2.90
N HIS A 159 -14.20 -8.26 -2.69
CA HIS A 159 -13.76 -9.64 -2.83
C HIS A 159 -13.77 -10.43 -1.50
N GLY A 160 -14.46 -9.91 -0.48
CA GLY A 160 -14.60 -10.56 0.83
C GLY A 160 -13.29 -10.69 1.60
N ALA A 161 -12.32 -9.80 1.37
CA ALA A 161 -11.05 -9.79 2.10
C ALA A 161 -10.93 -8.53 2.95
N ALA A 162 -10.58 -8.72 4.21
CA ALA A 162 -10.11 -7.66 5.09
C ALA A 162 -8.58 -7.66 5.10
N THR A 163 -7.99 -6.50 4.80
CA THR A 163 -6.55 -6.27 4.80
C THR A 163 -6.20 -5.16 5.79
N MET A 164 -4.91 -4.90 5.97
CA MET A 164 -4.43 -3.76 6.76
C MET A 164 -5.05 -2.44 6.27
N ASP A 165 -5.18 -2.26 4.96
CA ASP A 165 -5.79 -1.06 4.37
C ASP A 165 -7.27 -0.92 4.73
N THR A 166 -8.00 -2.05 4.88
CA THR A 166 -9.40 -2.05 5.34
C THR A 166 -9.50 -1.55 6.78
N LEU A 167 -8.59 -2.00 7.65
CA LEU A 167 -8.56 -1.56 9.05
C LEU A 167 -8.25 -0.07 9.19
N ILE A 168 -7.26 0.41 8.42
CA ILE A 168 -6.89 1.83 8.39
C ILE A 168 -8.05 2.68 7.89
N SER A 169 -8.63 2.29 6.75
CA SER A 169 -9.77 3.00 6.14
C SER A 169 -10.97 3.08 7.09
N MET A 170 -11.29 1.96 7.75
CA MET A 170 -12.39 1.92 8.72
C MET A 170 -12.07 2.79 9.95
N GLY A 171 -10.90 2.65 10.55
CA GLY A 171 -10.52 3.40 11.75
C GLY A 171 -10.50 4.91 11.52
N THR A 172 -9.89 5.38 10.43
CA THR A 172 -9.83 6.82 10.09
C THR A 172 -11.20 7.37 9.71
N SER A 173 -12.04 6.60 9.02
CA SER A 173 -13.42 7.00 8.68
C SER A 173 -14.30 7.10 9.93
N VAL A 174 -14.20 6.14 10.85
CA VAL A 174 -14.93 6.18 12.13
C VAL A 174 -14.50 7.37 12.97
N ALA A 175 -13.18 7.65 13.06
CA ALA A 175 -12.66 8.80 13.78
C ALA A 175 -13.21 10.12 13.20
N LEU A 176 -13.25 10.24 11.87
CA LEU A 176 -13.81 11.42 11.19
C LEU A 176 -15.33 11.55 11.44
N LEU A 177 -16.10 10.47 11.25
CA LEU A 177 -17.54 10.46 11.44
C LEU A 177 -17.93 10.77 12.89
N TRP A 178 -17.21 10.20 13.85
CA TRP A 178 -17.41 10.52 15.26
C TRP A 178 -17.12 11.98 15.57
N SER A 179 -16.03 12.51 15.05
CA SER A 179 -15.65 13.92 15.24
C SER A 179 -16.68 14.87 14.60
N LEU A 180 -17.22 14.52 13.44
CA LEU A 180 -18.33 15.25 12.83
C LEU A 180 -19.58 15.20 13.71
N TYR A 181 -19.95 14.03 14.23
CA TYR A 181 -21.07 13.89 15.16
C TYR A 181 -20.87 14.77 16.41
N ALA A 182 -19.68 14.71 17.02
CA ALA A 182 -19.34 15.47 18.22
C ALA A 182 -19.36 16.99 17.97
N LEU A 183 -18.93 17.45 16.79
CA LEU A 183 -18.90 18.86 16.42
C LEU A 183 -20.29 19.44 16.08
N PHE A 184 -21.11 18.66 15.33
CA PHE A 184 -22.41 19.16 14.84
C PHE A 184 -23.59 18.85 15.76
N LEU A 185 -23.55 17.68 16.41
CA LEU A 185 -24.67 17.17 17.23
C LEU A 185 -24.29 17.05 18.72
N GLY A 186 -23.00 17.03 19.02
CA GLY A 186 -22.47 17.01 20.38
C GLY A 186 -22.15 18.42 20.92
N THR A 187 -21.42 18.46 22.02
CA THR A 187 -21.01 19.69 22.70
C THR A 187 -19.61 20.17 22.27
N ALA A 188 -18.88 19.38 21.50
CA ALA A 188 -17.51 19.69 21.10
C ALA A 188 -17.39 20.94 20.21
N GLY A 189 -18.45 21.30 19.48
CA GLY A 189 -18.46 22.46 18.59
C GLY A 189 -18.76 23.81 19.29
N THR A 190 -18.93 23.82 20.62
CA THR A 190 -19.25 25.06 21.35
C THR A 190 -18.05 26.00 21.39
N PRO A 191 -18.25 27.32 21.10
CA PRO A 191 -17.15 28.28 21.10
C PRO A 191 -16.50 28.41 22.49
N GLY A 192 -15.17 28.44 22.53
CA GLY A 192 -14.42 28.65 23.78
C GLY A 192 -14.21 27.39 24.63
N MET A 193 -14.63 26.21 24.16
CA MET A 193 -14.35 24.95 24.84
C MET A 193 -12.87 24.61 24.68
N THR A 194 -12.17 24.38 25.80
CA THR A 194 -10.79 23.93 25.85
C THR A 194 -10.73 22.50 26.39
N HIS A 195 -9.93 21.64 25.75
CA HIS A 195 -9.65 20.31 26.26
C HIS A 195 -8.25 20.29 26.85
N PRO A 196 -8.11 20.17 28.18
CA PRO A 196 -6.81 19.85 28.79
C PRO A 196 -6.45 18.42 28.39
N PHE A 197 -5.19 18.19 28.03
CA PHE A 197 -4.67 16.86 27.78
C PHE A 197 -4.53 16.14 29.13
N GLU A 198 -5.47 15.28 29.46
CA GLU A 198 -5.45 14.49 30.70
C GLU A 198 -5.25 13.02 30.40
N PHE A 199 -4.25 12.40 31.03
CA PHE A 199 -4.04 10.94 31.00
C PHE A 199 -5.01 10.15 31.90
N THR A 200 -6.03 10.79 32.42
CA THR A 200 -7.01 10.15 33.30
C THR A 200 -8.14 9.54 32.49
N ILE A 201 -8.36 8.25 32.69
CA ILE A 201 -9.54 7.55 32.17
C ILE A 201 -10.72 7.88 33.10
N ALA A 202 -11.28 9.06 32.94
CA ALA A 202 -12.53 9.42 33.61
C ALA A 202 -13.69 8.97 32.70
N PRO A 203 -14.77 8.39 33.25
CA PRO A 203 -15.99 8.12 32.51
C PRO A 203 -16.56 9.44 32.03
N SER A 204 -16.42 9.74 30.73
CA SER A 204 -17.12 10.84 30.05
C SER A 204 -18.07 10.23 29.03
N ASP A 205 -19.18 10.89 28.77
CA ASP A 205 -20.16 10.51 27.75
C ASP A 205 -19.60 10.59 26.32
N GLY A 206 -18.32 10.95 26.16
CA GLY A 206 -17.58 10.94 24.88
C GLY A 206 -18.06 11.98 23.86
N ALA A 207 -19.23 12.57 24.06
CA ALA A 207 -19.84 13.51 23.11
C ALA A 207 -19.11 14.84 22.99
N ALA A 208 -18.18 15.11 23.90
CA ALA A 208 -17.31 16.28 23.89
C ALA A 208 -15.95 16.02 23.20
N ASN A 209 -15.58 14.77 22.93
CA ASN A 209 -14.27 14.41 22.43
C ASN A 209 -14.24 14.32 20.91
N ILE A 210 -13.26 14.99 20.31
CA ILE A 210 -12.92 14.90 18.89
C ILE A 210 -11.68 14.02 18.72
N TYR A 211 -11.59 13.24 17.65
CA TYR A 211 -10.49 12.33 17.34
C TYR A 211 -9.83 12.66 16.00
N LEU A 212 -9.87 13.92 15.59
CA LEU A 212 -9.33 14.39 14.32
C LEU A 212 -7.81 14.25 14.26
N GLU A 213 -7.12 14.54 15.39
CA GLU A 213 -5.67 14.39 15.52
C GLU A 213 -5.26 12.91 15.40
N VAL A 214 -6.05 11.99 15.92
CA VAL A 214 -5.80 10.54 15.80
C VAL A 214 -5.96 10.09 14.35
N GLY A 215 -7.07 10.45 13.70
CA GLY A 215 -7.32 10.06 12.30
C GLY A 215 -6.28 10.62 11.34
N ALA A 216 -5.91 11.90 11.50
CA ALA A 216 -4.88 12.55 10.69
C ALA A 216 -3.48 12.00 11.00
N GLY A 217 -3.15 11.79 12.28
CA GLY A 217 -1.87 11.24 12.72
C GLY A 217 -1.63 9.83 12.20
N VAL A 218 -2.61 8.93 12.35
CA VAL A 218 -2.55 7.57 11.80
C VAL A 218 -2.32 7.60 10.29
N THR A 219 -3.07 8.42 9.56
CA THR A 219 -2.91 8.57 8.11
C THR A 219 -1.51 9.03 7.75
N MET A 220 -0.97 10.05 8.43
CA MET A 220 0.36 10.57 8.21
C MET A 220 1.45 9.51 8.46
N PHE A 221 1.38 8.79 9.59
CA PHE A 221 2.37 7.76 9.93
C PHE A 221 2.36 6.59 8.95
N ILE A 222 1.19 6.17 8.48
CA ILE A 222 1.07 5.08 7.52
C ILE A 222 1.55 5.50 6.14
N LEU A 223 1.28 6.73 5.71
CA LEU A 223 1.85 7.29 4.48
C LEU A 223 3.38 7.35 4.56
N ALA A 224 3.94 7.74 5.70
CA ALA A 224 5.39 7.72 5.93
C ALA A 224 5.95 6.30 5.82
N GLY A 225 5.33 5.32 6.48
CA GLY A 225 5.71 3.92 6.40
C GLY A 225 5.72 3.40 4.96
N ARG A 226 4.66 3.67 4.19
CA ARG A 226 4.55 3.29 2.77
C ARG A 226 5.61 3.96 1.89
N TYR A 227 5.88 5.24 2.12
CA TYR A 227 6.92 5.95 1.39
C TYR A 227 8.30 5.35 1.64
N PHE A 228 8.66 5.09 2.91
CA PHE A 228 9.93 4.49 3.25
C PHE A 228 10.05 3.04 2.75
N GLU A 229 8.99 2.26 2.81
CA GLU A 229 8.94 0.90 2.28
C GLU A 229 9.23 0.87 0.78
N LYS A 230 8.50 1.66 -0.02
CA LYS A 230 8.71 1.74 -1.46
C LYS A 230 10.10 2.26 -1.82
N ARG A 231 10.58 3.27 -1.11
CA ARG A 231 11.93 3.81 -1.31
C ARG A 231 13.01 2.75 -1.02
N SER A 232 12.87 1.98 0.04
CA SER A 232 13.81 0.92 0.41
C SER A 232 13.80 -0.23 -0.59
N LYS A 233 12.62 -0.66 -1.07
CA LYS A 233 12.48 -1.69 -2.11
C LYS A 233 13.20 -1.27 -3.39
N ARG A 234 13.02 -0.03 -3.82
CA ARG A 234 13.70 0.52 -5.00
C ARG A 234 15.22 0.52 -4.86
N GLN A 235 15.74 0.95 -3.70
CA GLN A 235 17.19 0.95 -3.45
C GLN A 235 17.77 -0.47 -3.46
N ALA A 236 17.09 -1.43 -2.85
CA ALA A 236 17.48 -2.84 -2.84
C ALA A 236 17.44 -3.45 -4.26
N GLY A 237 16.42 -3.15 -5.05
CA GLY A 237 16.30 -3.58 -6.44
C GLY A 237 17.42 -3.03 -7.32
N ALA A 238 17.78 -1.76 -7.19
CA ALA A 238 18.87 -1.13 -7.94
C ALA A 238 20.23 -1.75 -7.59
N ALA A 239 20.50 -2.01 -6.31
CA ALA A 239 21.74 -2.66 -5.87
C ALA A 239 21.85 -4.08 -6.43
N LEU A 240 20.75 -4.85 -6.44
CA LEU A 240 20.73 -6.20 -6.99
C LEU A 240 20.99 -6.22 -8.51
N ARG A 241 20.39 -5.29 -9.27
CA ARG A 241 20.65 -5.13 -10.72
C ARG A 241 22.11 -4.81 -11.00
N ALA A 242 22.72 -3.88 -10.27
CA ALA A 242 24.13 -3.54 -10.41
C ALA A 242 25.05 -4.74 -10.16
N LEU A 243 24.72 -5.61 -9.18
CA LEU A 243 25.48 -6.85 -8.94
C LEU A 243 25.32 -7.87 -10.08
N LEU A 244 24.13 -7.99 -10.66
CA LEU A 244 23.87 -8.90 -11.79
C LEU A 244 24.61 -8.42 -13.05
N GLU A 245 24.65 -7.13 -13.33
CA GLU A 245 25.42 -6.56 -14.45
C GLU A 245 26.92 -6.82 -14.30
N LEU A 246 27.48 -6.64 -13.11
CA LEU A 246 28.88 -6.96 -12.83
C LEU A 246 29.20 -8.45 -13.04
N SER A 247 28.29 -9.34 -12.65
CA SER A 247 28.45 -10.80 -12.84
C SER A 247 28.42 -11.21 -14.31
N LEU A 248 27.57 -10.57 -15.12
CA LEU A 248 27.45 -10.87 -16.57
C LEU A 248 28.68 -10.42 -17.36
N ILE A 249 29.36 -9.32 -16.97
CA ILE A 249 30.59 -8.83 -17.61
C ILE A 249 31.73 -9.84 -17.45
N HIS A 250 31.83 -10.51 -16.31
CA HIS A 250 32.86 -11.53 -16.10
C HIS A 250 32.61 -12.85 -16.85
N ILE A 251 31.38 -13.15 -17.23
CA ILE A 251 31.04 -14.37 -17.98
C ILE A 251 31.20 -14.18 -19.49
N SER A 252 31.11 -12.96 -19.99
CA SER A 252 31.19 -12.65 -21.43
C SER A 252 32.58 -12.32 -21.95
N GLU A 253 33.60 -12.22 -21.08
CA GLU A 253 34.99 -12.00 -21.52
C GLU A 253 35.68 -13.34 -21.79
N PRO A 254 35.83 -13.76 -23.06
CA PRO A 254 36.58 -14.99 -23.36
C PRO A 254 38.02 -14.75 -23.01
N THR A 255 38.54 -15.53 -22.09
CA THR A 255 39.97 -15.58 -21.76
C THR A 255 40.74 -15.86 -23.04
N ARG A 256 41.35 -14.84 -23.67
CA ARG A 256 42.27 -15.01 -24.78
C ARG A 256 43.51 -15.73 -24.20
N PRO A 257 43.86 -16.92 -24.67
CA PRO A 257 45.14 -17.54 -24.31
C PRO A 257 46.26 -16.66 -24.86
N ARG A 258 47.12 -16.21 -23.97
CA ARG A 258 48.41 -15.60 -24.39
C ARG A 258 49.27 -16.73 -24.99
N LEU A 259 49.47 -16.67 -26.30
CA LEU A 259 50.57 -17.36 -27.00
C LEU A 259 51.88 -16.61 -26.73
#